data_85d33f88798b3a9f309167a886d3dc60
#
_entry.id   85d33f88798b3a9f309167a886d3dc60
#
_cell.length_a   1.000
_cell.length_b   1.000
_cell.length_c   1.000
_cell.angle_alpha   90.00
_cell.angle_beta   90.00
_cell.angle_gamma   90.00
#
_symmetry.space_group_name_H-M   'P 1'
#
loop_
_entity.id
_entity.type
_entity.pdbx_description
1 polymer ?
#
loop_
_entity_poly.entity_id
_entity_poly.type
_entity_poly.pdbx_seq_one_letter_code
_entity_poly.pdbx_strand_id
1 'polypeptide(L)'
;MNQLQAVALNEGLHCKKRLWREAGRKQLEAFRLAPWASRRRHDLLELLDRLNPTIAELSQAIEQEVEKCPEAQRLRTHPGVGALTALAFVLIIGRTERFHCGKQVASYLGLVPLEESSGNRRRLGHITKQGSSMLRFLLVEAAQVTVRSVPEWRSQYLHLMMRRGRKTAKVAMAQTSGSSVLDVAKEMGLRAGEKVRFARGTARKSRWCAVEHRVIDWASRSSSRRSSK
;
A
#
# COMPACT_ATOMS: atom_id res chain seq x y z
N MET A 1 2.78 17.83 -9.84
CA MET A 1 3.72 17.11 -10.71
C MET A 1 3.11 16.84 -12.09
N ASN A 2 1.94 16.21 -12.20
CA ASN A 2 1.28 15.94 -13.48
C ASN A 2 0.95 17.21 -14.28
N GLN A 3 0.66 18.32 -13.60
CA GLN A 3 0.38 19.61 -14.25
C GLN A 3 1.59 20.19 -14.99
N LEU A 4 2.82 19.99 -14.48
CA LEU A 4 4.03 20.41 -15.20
C LEU A 4 4.23 19.63 -16.49
N GLN A 5 3.94 18.33 -16.48
CA GLN A 5 3.95 17.51 -17.70
C GLN A 5 2.85 17.95 -18.68
N ALA A 6 1.66 18.29 -18.16
CA ALA A 6 0.57 18.78 -18.99
C ALA A 6 0.92 20.13 -19.66
N VAL A 7 1.58 21.05 -18.95
CA VAL A 7 2.06 22.33 -19.54
C VAL A 7 3.01 22.06 -20.70
N ALA A 8 3.97 21.14 -20.54
CA ALA A 8 4.89 20.80 -21.63
C ALA A 8 4.17 20.11 -22.80
N LEU A 9 3.25 19.18 -22.53
CA LEU A 9 2.49 18.47 -23.55
C LEU A 9 1.58 19.39 -24.36
N ASN A 10 0.93 20.36 -23.73
CA ASN A 10 0.05 21.32 -24.41
C ASN A 10 0.82 22.22 -25.40
N GLU A 11 2.11 22.43 -25.15
CA GLU A 11 3.02 23.15 -26.07
C GLU A 11 3.72 22.20 -27.07
N GLY A 12 3.24 20.94 -27.18
CA GLY A 12 3.79 19.96 -28.12
C GLY A 12 5.11 19.31 -27.70
N LEU A 13 5.55 19.52 -26.45
CA LEU A 13 6.85 19.05 -25.96
C LEU A 13 6.72 17.70 -25.26
N HIS A 14 7.32 16.67 -25.83
CA HIS A 14 7.39 15.35 -25.23
C HIS A 14 8.61 15.17 -24.35
N CYS A 15 8.40 15.20 -23.02
CA CYS A 15 9.47 15.01 -22.05
C CYS A 15 9.46 13.60 -21.48
N LYS A 16 10.50 12.81 -21.72
CA LYS A 16 10.68 11.48 -21.12
C LYS A 16 11.14 11.55 -19.66
N LYS A 17 11.76 12.64 -19.24
CA LYS A 17 12.29 12.87 -17.89
C LYS A 17 11.21 13.40 -16.96
N ARG A 18 11.38 13.15 -15.66
CA ARG A 18 10.52 13.72 -14.61
C ARG A 18 10.85 15.22 -14.45
N LEU A 19 9.97 16.08 -14.95
CA LEU A 19 10.18 17.53 -15.05
C LEU A 19 10.35 18.25 -13.70
N TRP A 20 9.92 17.62 -12.62
CA TRP A 20 10.06 18.18 -11.25
C TRP A 20 11.41 17.86 -10.57
N ARG A 21 12.25 17.04 -11.17
CA ARG A 21 13.62 16.78 -10.72
C ARG A 21 14.57 17.81 -11.35
N GLU A 22 15.73 18.01 -10.72
CA GLU A 22 16.70 19.02 -11.13
C GLU A 22 17.03 18.99 -12.64
N ALA A 23 17.37 17.81 -13.16
CA ALA A 23 17.66 17.65 -14.59
C ALA A 23 16.44 17.92 -15.51
N GLY A 24 15.22 17.64 -15.00
CA GLY A 24 13.99 17.95 -15.72
C GLY A 24 13.62 19.43 -15.64
N ARG A 25 13.89 20.09 -14.52
CA ARG A 25 13.70 21.54 -14.35
C ARG A 25 14.55 22.33 -15.32
N LYS A 26 15.85 22.03 -15.40
CA LYS A 26 16.77 22.65 -16.36
C LYS A 26 16.26 22.51 -17.80
N GLN A 27 15.74 21.34 -18.14
CA GLN A 27 15.15 21.08 -19.45
C GLN A 27 13.86 21.92 -19.66
N LEU A 28 12.99 21.98 -18.64
CA LEU A 28 11.74 22.71 -18.70
C LEU A 28 11.97 24.23 -18.79
N GLU A 29 13.01 24.76 -18.16
CA GLU A 29 13.40 26.16 -18.19
C GLU A 29 13.97 26.56 -19.56
N ALA A 30 14.65 25.65 -20.22
CA ALA A 30 15.21 25.84 -21.55
C ALA A 30 14.13 25.94 -22.67
N PHE A 31 12.90 25.48 -22.38
CA PHE A 31 11.82 25.53 -23.37
C PHE A 31 11.23 26.93 -23.52
N ARG A 32 11.09 27.36 -24.75
CA ARG A 32 10.33 28.59 -25.10
C ARG A 32 8.84 28.22 -25.08
N LEU A 33 8.14 28.66 -24.07
CA LEU A 33 6.72 28.50 -23.88
C LEU A 33 5.97 29.80 -24.19
N ALA A 34 4.69 29.68 -24.52
CA ALA A 34 3.81 30.85 -24.61
C ALA A 34 3.78 31.63 -23.27
N PRO A 35 3.53 32.95 -23.27
CA PRO A 35 3.63 33.79 -22.06
C PRO A 35 2.85 33.24 -20.86
N TRP A 36 1.60 32.83 -21.08
CA TRP A 36 0.75 32.23 -20.02
C TRP A 36 1.21 30.86 -19.57
N ALA A 37 1.70 30.01 -20.46
CA ALA A 37 2.28 28.71 -20.13
C ALA A 37 3.59 28.89 -19.35
N SER A 38 4.40 29.90 -19.70
CA SER A 38 5.62 30.24 -18.97
C SER A 38 5.32 30.69 -17.53
N ARG A 39 4.31 31.57 -17.36
CA ARG A 39 3.85 31.97 -16.03
C ARG A 39 3.36 30.79 -15.21
N ARG A 40 2.49 29.96 -15.79
CA ARG A 40 1.97 28.74 -15.10
C ARG A 40 3.10 27.78 -14.71
N ARG A 41 4.12 27.62 -15.56
CA ARG A 41 5.32 26.85 -15.23
C ARG A 41 6.00 27.41 -13.97
N HIS A 42 6.22 28.72 -13.93
CA HIS A 42 6.86 29.41 -12.80
C HIS A 42 6.07 29.19 -11.52
N ASP A 43 4.77 29.47 -11.52
CA ASP A 43 3.88 29.29 -10.35
C ASP A 43 3.88 27.84 -9.83
N LEU A 44 3.90 26.86 -10.73
CA LEU A 44 3.94 25.42 -10.35
C LEU A 44 5.29 25.01 -9.76
N LEU A 45 6.39 25.56 -10.26
CA LEU A 45 7.73 25.30 -9.72
C LEU A 45 7.89 25.95 -8.34
N GLU A 46 7.45 27.20 -8.20
CA GLU A 46 7.44 27.90 -6.91
C GLU A 46 6.60 27.16 -5.87
N LEU A 47 5.41 26.67 -6.24
CA LEU A 47 4.59 25.85 -5.34
C LEU A 47 5.32 24.58 -4.91
N LEU A 48 6.04 23.89 -5.80
CA LEU A 48 6.84 22.73 -5.44
C LEU A 48 7.96 23.07 -4.47
N ASP A 49 8.62 24.22 -4.67
CA ASP A 49 9.72 24.67 -3.81
C ASP A 49 9.24 25.08 -2.42
N ARG A 50 8.01 25.55 -2.30
CA ARG A 50 7.35 25.79 -1.00
C ARG A 50 6.91 24.50 -0.30
N LEU A 51 6.43 23.51 -1.06
CA LEU A 51 5.93 22.26 -0.49
C LEU A 51 7.05 21.30 -0.04
N ASN A 52 8.18 21.28 -0.75
CA ASN A 52 9.25 20.33 -0.46
C ASN A 52 9.84 20.48 0.95
N PRO A 53 10.14 21.69 1.47
CA PRO A 53 10.61 21.87 2.84
C PRO A 53 9.59 21.39 3.88
N THR A 54 8.32 21.73 3.69
CA THR A 54 7.24 21.29 4.60
C THR A 54 7.11 19.75 4.63
N ILE A 55 7.22 19.10 3.46
CA ILE A 55 7.21 17.64 3.39
C ILE A 55 8.44 17.04 4.11
N ALA A 56 9.61 17.66 3.98
CA ALA A 56 10.82 17.21 4.65
C ALA A 56 10.71 17.36 6.18
N GLU A 57 10.21 18.49 6.65
CA GLU A 57 9.96 18.78 8.06
C GLU A 57 8.97 17.76 8.68
N LEU A 58 7.81 17.56 8.04
CA LEU A 58 6.83 16.57 8.50
C LEU A 58 7.36 15.15 8.45
N SER A 59 8.18 14.81 7.46
CA SER A 59 8.81 13.49 7.39
C SER A 59 9.80 13.28 8.54
N GLN A 60 10.58 14.30 8.89
CA GLN A 60 11.49 14.27 10.01
C GLN A 60 10.73 14.15 11.36
N ALA A 61 9.64 14.89 11.52
CA ALA A 61 8.81 14.78 12.72
C ALA A 61 8.22 13.36 12.87
N ILE A 62 7.77 12.73 11.76
CA ILE A 62 7.29 11.34 11.78
C ILE A 62 8.41 10.37 12.19
N GLU A 63 9.63 10.53 11.66
CA GLU A 63 10.77 9.68 12.07
C GLU A 63 11.06 9.81 13.56
N GLN A 64 11.06 11.04 14.11
CA GLN A 64 11.27 11.29 15.54
C GLN A 64 10.19 10.63 16.41
N GLU A 65 8.92 10.66 15.98
CA GLU A 65 7.83 9.98 16.70
C GLU A 65 7.96 8.45 16.62
N VAL A 66 8.41 7.91 15.51
CA VAL A 66 8.68 6.47 15.36
C VAL A 66 9.83 6.03 16.27
N GLU A 67 10.86 6.86 16.45
CA GLU A 67 11.97 6.56 17.37
C GLU A 67 11.52 6.45 18.83
N LYS A 68 10.49 7.19 19.23
CA LYS A 68 9.89 7.12 20.56
C LYS A 68 8.96 5.92 20.76
N CYS A 69 8.51 5.28 19.65
CA CYS A 69 7.52 4.22 19.67
C CYS A 69 8.16 2.86 19.29
N PRO A 70 8.45 1.99 20.26
CA PRO A 70 9.10 0.70 20.01
C PRO A 70 8.26 -0.21 19.11
N GLU A 71 6.93 -0.11 19.17
CA GLU A 71 6.02 -0.85 18.31
C GLU A 71 6.21 -0.45 16.84
N ALA A 72 6.26 0.85 16.57
CA ALA A 72 6.46 1.36 15.23
C ALA A 72 7.84 0.99 14.66
N GLN A 73 8.90 1.04 15.50
CA GLN A 73 10.24 0.62 15.07
C GLN A 73 10.27 -0.85 14.65
N ARG A 74 9.62 -1.74 15.40
CA ARG A 74 9.55 -3.16 15.05
C ARG A 74 8.75 -3.41 13.78
N LEU A 75 7.65 -2.68 13.58
CA LEU A 75 6.87 -2.81 12.34
C LEU A 75 7.68 -2.43 11.09
N ARG A 76 8.68 -1.57 11.22
CA ARG A 76 9.62 -1.23 10.13
C ARG A 76 10.52 -2.40 9.71
N THR A 77 10.63 -3.46 10.50
CA THR A 77 11.35 -4.67 10.07
C THR A 77 10.62 -5.43 8.95
N HIS A 78 9.30 -5.21 8.82
CA HIS A 78 8.53 -5.81 7.74
C HIS A 78 8.87 -5.13 6.39
N PRO A 79 9.22 -5.89 5.34
CA PRO A 79 9.52 -5.32 4.05
C PRO A 79 8.33 -4.52 3.50
N GLY A 80 8.60 -3.30 3.06
CA GLY A 80 7.58 -2.39 2.52
C GLY A 80 6.88 -1.51 3.56
N VAL A 81 7.14 -1.68 4.85
CA VAL A 81 6.62 -0.82 5.91
C VAL A 81 7.63 0.27 6.25
N GLY A 82 7.33 1.52 5.87
CA GLY A 82 8.10 2.70 6.23
C GLY A 82 7.61 3.34 7.53
N ALA A 83 8.28 4.42 7.97
CA ALA A 83 7.95 5.16 9.18
C ALA A 83 6.47 5.58 9.24
N LEU A 84 5.98 6.23 8.19
CA LEU A 84 4.59 6.68 8.09
C LEU A 84 3.60 5.51 8.21
N THR A 85 3.87 4.39 7.54
CA THR A 85 2.98 3.23 7.58
C THR A 85 2.98 2.58 8.96
N ALA A 86 4.15 2.45 9.59
CA ALA A 86 4.30 1.88 10.92
C ALA A 86 3.56 2.74 11.97
N LEU A 87 3.80 4.04 11.98
CA LEU A 87 3.15 4.96 12.92
C LEU A 87 1.64 5.00 12.72
N ALA A 88 1.18 5.11 11.46
CA ALA A 88 -0.25 5.09 11.14
C ALA A 88 -0.91 3.78 11.57
N PHE A 89 -0.23 2.64 11.42
CA PHE A 89 -0.74 1.35 11.87
C PHE A 89 -0.93 1.32 13.39
N VAL A 90 0.09 1.72 14.17
CA VAL A 90 0.02 1.75 15.62
C VAL A 90 -1.09 2.68 16.11
N LEU A 91 -1.18 3.89 15.56
CA LEU A 91 -2.18 4.89 15.99
C LEU A 91 -3.63 4.50 15.63
N ILE A 92 -3.85 3.87 14.48
CA ILE A 92 -5.21 3.52 14.00
C ILE A 92 -5.68 2.19 14.57
N ILE A 93 -4.80 1.20 14.64
CA ILE A 93 -5.12 -0.13 15.17
C ILE A 93 -5.15 -0.10 16.70
N GLY A 94 -4.25 0.65 17.34
CA GLY A 94 -4.12 0.71 18.79
C GLY A 94 -3.70 -0.65 19.35
N ARG A 95 -4.41 -1.13 20.37
CA ARG A 95 -4.09 -2.40 21.02
C ARG A 95 -4.34 -3.58 20.07
N THR A 96 -3.31 -4.36 19.82
CA THR A 96 -3.32 -5.49 18.87
C THR A 96 -4.12 -6.68 19.40
N GLU A 97 -4.29 -6.80 20.73
CA GLU A 97 -5.06 -7.85 21.41
C GLU A 97 -6.56 -7.83 21.04
N ARG A 98 -7.06 -6.67 20.57
CA ARG A 98 -8.43 -6.53 20.05
C ARG A 98 -8.73 -7.45 18.87
N PHE A 99 -7.70 -7.85 18.15
CA PHE A 99 -7.86 -8.65 16.93
C PHE A 99 -7.28 -10.04 17.13
N HIS A 100 -8.10 -11.06 17.08
CA HIS A 100 -7.64 -12.45 17.22
C HIS A 100 -6.82 -12.91 15.99
N CYS A 101 -7.08 -12.36 14.81
CA CYS A 101 -6.36 -12.71 13.57
C CYS A 101 -6.31 -11.54 12.58
N GLY A 102 -5.40 -11.62 11.62
CA GLY A 102 -5.24 -10.60 10.58
C GLY A 102 -6.47 -10.39 9.68
N LYS A 103 -7.37 -11.37 9.59
CA LYS A 103 -8.65 -11.22 8.87
C LYS A 103 -9.55 -10.16 9.51
N GLN A 104 -9.55 -10.06 10.84
CA GLN A 104 -10.29 -9.03 11.55
C GLN A 104 -9.73 -7.63 11.26
N VAL A 105 -8.42 -7.48 11.15
CA VAL A 105 -7.79 -6.22 10.72
C VAL A 105 -8.19 -5.90 9.27
N ALA A 106 -8.17 -6.86 8.37
CA ALA A 106 -8.60 -6.66 7.00
C ALA A 106 -10.08 -6.25 6.92
N SER A 107 -10.94 -6.83 7.76
CA SER A 107 -12.34 -6.45 7.88
C SER A 107 -12.50 -5.04 8.46
N TYR A 108 -11.79 -4.73 9.56
CA TYR A 108 -11.80 -3.42 10.21
C TYR A 108 -11.36 -2.31 9.25
N LEU A 109 -10.41 -2.60 8.37
CA LEU A 109 -9.93 -1.67 7.36
C LEU A 109 -10.78 -1.66 6.08
N GLY A 110 -11.79 -2.51 5.98
CA GLY A 110 -12.66 -2.59 4.82
C GLY A 110 -11.95 -3.09 3.55
N LEU A 111 -10.94 -3.94 3.70
CA LEU A 111 -10.26 -4.62 2.60
C LEU A 111 -10.98 -5.91 2.18
N VAL A 112 -12.00 -6.34 2.93
CA VAL A 112 -12.81 -7.51 2.61
C VAL A 112 -13.88 -7.19 1.56
N PRO A 113 -14.27 -8.16 0.72
CA PRO A 113 -15.34 -7.95 -0.25
C PRO A 113 -16.68 -7.72 0.46
N LEU A 114 -17.49 -6.83 -0.10
CA LEU A 114 -18.88 -6.67 0.27
C LEU A 114 -19.63 -7.95 -0.12
N GLU A 115 -20.44 -8.47 0.77
CA GLU A 115 -21.28 -9.64 0.53
C GLU A 115 -22.75 -9.25 0.51
N GLU A 116 -23.39 -9.46 -0.62
CA GLU A 116 -24.82 -9.25 -0.86
C GLU A 116 -25.46 -10.61 -1.19
N SER A 117 -25.39 -11.53 -0.24
CA SER A 117 -25.90 -12.89 -0.40
C SER A 117 -27.33 -13.01 0.13
N SER A 118 -28.18 -13.72 -0.60
CA SER A 118 -29.53 -14.05 -0.18
C SER A 118 -29.82 -15.52 -0.45
N GLY A 119 -30.33 -16.24 0.53
CA GLY A 119 -30.55 -17.68 0.45
C GLY A 119 -29.29 -18.45 0.07
N ASN A 120 -29.40 -19.35 -0.91
CA ASN A 120 -28.27 -20.16 -1.40
C ASN A 120 -27.37 -19.44 -2.41
N ARG A 121 -27.65 -18.19 -2.76
CA ARG A 121 -26.91 -17.45 -3.79
C ARG A 121 -25.91 -16.47 -3.16
N ARG A 122 -24.63 -16.80 -3.22
CA ARG A 122 -23.55 -15.94 -2.73
C ARG A 122 -23.14 -14.92 -3.79
N ARG A 123 -23.25 -13.62 -3.45
CA ARG A 123 -22.79 -12.50 -4.28
C ARG A 123 -21.72 -11.70 -3.56
N LEU A 124 -20.53 -11.64 -4.15
CA LEU A 124 -19.40 -10.86 -3.65
C LEU A 124 -19.16 -9.68 -4.59
N GLY A 125 -19.17 -8.49 -4.02
CA GLY A 125 -18.95 -7.22 -4.73
C GLY A 125 -17.53 -6.68 -4.59
N HIS A 126 -17.42 -5.37 -4.65
CA HIS A 126 -16.18 -4.64 -4.38
C HIS A 126 -15.81 -4.73 -2.90
N ILE A 127 -14.65 -4.19 -2.49
CA ILE A 127 -14.28 -4.08 -1.08
C ILE A 127 -15.23 -3.15 -0.33
N THR A 128 -15.49 -3.45 0.96
CA THR A 128 -16.44 -2.66 1.78
C THR A 128 -15.99 -1.22 1.96
N LYS A 129 -14.69 -0.94 1.92
CA LYS A 129 -14.09 0.39 2.15
C LYS A 129 -14.40 1.01 3.52
N GLN A 130 -14.88 0.23 4.47
CA GLN A 130 -15.09 0.67 5.85
C GLN A 130 -13.75 0.96 6.55
N GLY A 131 -13.79 1.73 7.63
CA GLY A 131 -12.60 2.09 8.38
C GLY A 131 -11.68 3.10 7.69
N SER A 132 -10.42 3.19 8.16
CA SER A 132 -9.46 4.22 7.72
C SER A 132 -9.05 4.06 6.26
N SER A 133 -9.36 5.06 5.43
CA SER A 133 -8.92 5.12 4.03
C SER A 133 -7.42 5.31 3.89
N MET A 134 -6.82 6.08 4.81
CA MET A 134 -5.38 6.33 4.83
C MET A 134 -4.60 5.04 5.07
N LEU A 135 -4.95 4.26 6.10
CA LEU A 135 -4.24 3.03 6.40
C LEU A 135 -4.45 1.97 5.31
N ARG A 136 -5.65 1.91 4.70
CA ARG A 136 -5.88 1.07 3.51
C ARG A 136 -4.93 1.40 2.36
N PHE A 137 -4.77 2.69 2.07
CA PHE A 137 -3.86 3.16 1.02
C PHE A 137 -2.41 2.77 1.34
N LEU A 138 -1.94 3.05 2.56
CA LEU A 138 -0.57 2.74 2.99
C LEU A 138 -0.27 1.25 2.94
N LEU A 139 -1.22 0.39 3.34
CA LEU A 139 -1.05 -1.07 3.25
C LEU A 139 -1.03 -1.58 1.81
N VAL A 140 -1.78 -0.97 0.90
CA VAL A 140 -1.71 -1.31 -0.53
C VAL A 140 -0.36 -0.93 -1.12
N GLU A 141 0.19 0.23 -0.75
CA GLU A 141 1.53 0.64 -1.17
C GLU A 141 2.62 -0.26 -0.55
N ALA A 142 2.53 -0.56 0.74
CA ALA A 142 3.44 -1.47 1.43
C ALA A 142 3.45 -2.86 0.76
N ALA A 143 2.28 -3.40 0.45
CA ALA A 143 2.15 -4.68 -0.25
C ALA A 143 2.83 -4.67 -1.63
N GLN A 144 2.72 -3.56 -2.38
CA GLN A 144 3.38 -3.44 -3.68
C GLN A 144 4.92 -3.41 -3.56
N VAL A 145 5.44 -2.78 -2.50
CA VAL A 145 6.88 -2.78 -2.21
C VAL A 145 7.32 -4.18 -1.81
N THR A 146 6.57 -4.85 -0.92
CA THR A 146 6.87 -6.23 -0.50
C THR A 146 6.90 -7.21 -1.67
N VAL A 147 5.94 -7.11 -2.59
CA VAL A 147 5.89 -7.91 -3.83
C VAL A 147 7.14 -7.73 -4.70
N ARG A 148 7.74 -6.53 -4.69
CA ARG A 148 8.98 -6.26 -5.43
C ARG A 148 10.22 -6.79 -4.72
N SER A 149 10.23 -6.75 -3.40
CA SER A 149 11.39 -7.06 -2.56
C SER A 149 11.49 -8.55 -2.23
N VAL A 150 10.35 -9.26 -2.09
CA VAL A 150 10.29 -10.65 -1.64
C VAL A 150 9.81 -11.55 -2.78
N PRO A 151 10.65 -12.51 -3.24
CA PRO A 151 10.32 -13.37 -4.38
C PRO A 151 9.06 -14.22 -4.18
N GLU A 152 8.80 -14.72 -2.96
CA GLU A 152 7.64 -15.52 -2.61
C GLU A 152 6.34 -14.74 -2.79
N TRP A 153 6.30 -13.49 -2.31
CA TRP A 153 5.17 -12.59 -2.49
C TRP A 153 4.96 -12.22 -3.96
N ARG A 154 6.03 -12.08 -4.70
CA ARG A 154 5.98 -11.83 -6.14
C ARG A 154 5.33 -12.98 -6.89
N SER A 155 5.66 -14.22 -6.56
CA SER A 155 5.06 -15.41 -7.17
C SER A 155 3.55 -15.47 -6.89
N GLN A 156 3.14 -15.29 -5.63
CA GLN A 156 1.73 -15.24 -5.25
C GLN A 156 0.97 -14.11 -5.96
N TYR A 157 1.56 -12.92 -6.02
CA TYR A 157 0.96 -11.77 -6.72
C TYR A 157 0.75 -12.06 -8.20
N LEU A 158 1.76 -12.59 -8.90
CA LEU A 158 1.65 -12.92 -10.32
C LEU A 158 0.57 -13.96 -10.57
N HIS A 159 0.50 -15.00 -9.74
CA HIS A 159 -0.54 -16.02 -9.82
C HIS A 159 -1.95 -15.43 -9.66
N LEU A 160 -2.16 -14.58 -8.64
CA LEU A 160 -3.42 -13.88 -8.44
C LEU A 160 -3.75 -12.91 -9.58
N MET A 161 -2.72 -12.21 -10.09
CA MET A 161 -2.88 -11.26 -11.18
C MET A 161 -3.37 -11.93 -12.47
N MET A 162 -2.82 -13.08 -12.82
CA MET A 162 -3.24 -13.85 -13.98
C MET A 162 -4.69 -14.35 -13.87
N ARG A 163 -5.11 -14.75 -12.66
CA ARG A 163 -6.46 -15.31 -12.45
C ARG A 163 -7.54 -14.22 -12.29
N ARG A 164 -7.22 -13.05 -11.72
CA ARG A 164 -8.20 -12.08 -11.18
C ARG A 164 -8.00 -10.65 -11.67
N GLY A 165 -6.93 -10.44 -12.36
CA GLY A 165 -6.53 -9.12 -12.79
C GLY A 165 -5.77 -8.34 -11.72
N ARG A 166 -5.07 -7.33 -12.20
CA ARG A 166 -4.09 -6.54 -11.45
C ARG A 166 -4.65 -5.81 -10.23
N LYS A 167 -5.86 -5.27 -10.34
CA LYS A 167 -6.49 -4.49 -9.25
C LYS A 167 -6.84 -5.39 -8.05
N THR A 168 -7.46 -6.54 -8.32
CA THR A 168 -7.85 -7.51 -7.30
C THR A 168 -6.64 -8.12 -6.62
N ALA A 169 -5.59 -8.47 -7.38
CA ALA A 169 -4.35 -9.00 -6.83
C ALA A 169 -3.68 -8.02 -5.85
N LYS A 170 -3.64 -6.71 -6.16
CA LYS A 170 -3.09 -5.71 -5.24
C LYS A 170 -3.81 -5.66 -3.90
N VAL A 171 -5.14 -5.70 -3.91
CA VAL A 171 -5.94 -5.68 -2.69
C VAL A 171 -5.77 -6.97 -1.89
N ALA A 172 -5.71 -8.13 -2.54
CA ALA A 172 -5.45 -9.40 -1.87
C ALA A 172 -4.08 -9.42 -1.18
N MET A 173 -3.04 -8.89 -1.84
CA MET A 173 -1.73 -8.74 -1.22
C MET A 173 -1.74 -7.74 -0.06
N ALA A 174 -2.53 -6.67 -0.13
CA ALA A 174 -2.69 -5.74 0.98
C ALA A 174 -3.38 -6.38 2.20
N GLN A 175 -4.34 -7.27 2.00
CA GLN A 175 -4.92 -8.08 3.09
C GLN A 175 -3.85 -8.94 3.76
N THR A 176 -3.03 -9.62 2.98
CA THR A 176 -1.93 -10.46 3.48
C THR A 176 -0.88 -9.62 4.20
N SER A 177 -0.52 -8.46 3.66
CA SER A 177 0.40 -7.52 4.30
C SER A 177 -0.14 -7.04 5.65
N GLY A 178 -1.41 -6.64 5.73
CA GLY A 178 -2.05 -6.25 6.98
C GLY A 178 -2.06 -7.37 8.03
N SER A 179 -2.25 -8.63 7.61
CA SER A 179 -2.15 -9.78 8.50
C SER A 179 -0.74 -10.00 9.00
N SER A 180 0.26 -9.93 8.12
CA SER A 180 1.68 -10.11 8.48
C SER A 180 2.17 -9.01 9.42
N VAL A 181 1.77 -7.76 9.17
CA VAL A 181 2.08 -6.61 10.04
C VAL A 181 1.44 -6.80 11.43
N LEU A 182 0.19 -7.31 11.50
CA LEU A 182 -0.44 -7.63 12.78
C LEU A 182 0.30 -8.75 13.52
N ASP A 183 0.76 -9.79 12.82
CA ASP A 183 1.49 -10.89 13.45
C ASP A 183 2.81 -10.40 14.05
N VAL A 184 3.54 -9.53 13.34
CA VAL A 184 4.73 -8.84 13.87
C VAL A 184 4.38 -7.99 15.08
N ALA A 185 3.26 -7.26 15.07
CA ALA A 185 2.82 -6.46 16.19
C ALA A 185 2.42 -7.30 17.42
N LYS A 186 1.80 -8.48 17.22
CA LYS A 186 1.39 -9.40 18.30
C LYS A 186 2.54 -10.14 18.95
N GLU A 187 3.54 -10.54 18.19
CA GLU A 187 4.75 -11.17 18.74
C GLU A 187 5.44 -10.28 19.78
N MET A 188 5.11 -8.99 19.78
CA MET A 188 5.61 -8.02 20.77
C MET A 188 4.91 -8.11 22.13
N GLY A 189 3.59 -8.40 22.15
CA GLY A 189 2.83 -8.53 23.41
C GLY A 189 3.20 -9.77 24.22
N LEU A 190 3.79 -10.78 23.57
CA LEU A 190 4.15 -12.04 24.21
C LEU A 190 5.61 -12.12 24.67
N ARG A 191 6.50 -11.20 24.27
CA ARG A 191 7.95 -11.28 24.56
C ARG A 191 8.59 -9.95 24.88
N ALA A 192 8.23 -9.37 25.97
CA ALA A 192 8.95 -8.22 26.53
C ALA A 192 10.39 -8.57 27.03
N GLY A 193 10.99 -9.67 26.55
CA GLY A 193 12.28 -10.14 27.05
C GLY A 193 13.21 -10.87 26.09
N GLU A 194 12.82 -11.22 24.85
CA GLU A 194 13.70 -12.01 23.98
C GLU A 194 13.91 -11.39 22.57
N LYS A 195 15.17 -11.34 22.16
CA LYS A 195 15.58 -10.94 20.79
C LYS A 195 14.99 -11.90 19.77
N VAL A 196 14.07 -11.39 18.93
CA VAL A 196 13.50 -12.16 17.83
C VAL A 196 14.58 -12.47 16.79
N ARG A 197 15.07 -13.72 16.76
CA ARG A 197 15.80 -14.26 15.61
C ARG A 197 14.80 -14.50 14.50
N PHE A 198 14.94 -13.79 13.40
CA PHE A 198 14.31 -14.15 12.13
C PHE A 198 14.81 -15.54 11.74
N ALA A 199 14.03 -16.58 12.01
CA ALA A 199 14.29 -17.92 11.51
C ALA A 199 14.02 -17.91 10.00
N ARG A 200 15.09 -17.92 9.22
CA ARG A 200 15.02 -18.28 7.80
C ARG A 200 14.39 -19.66 7.70
N GLY A 201 13.23 -19.74 7.08
CA GLY A 201 12.72 -20.95 6.48
C GLY A 201 12.33 -22.07 7.43
N THR A 202 11.17 -21.95 8.02
CA THR A 202 10.24 -23.10 8.13
C THR A 202 8.82 -22.52 8.11
N ALA A 203 8.27 -22.43 6.92
CA ALA A 203 6.87 -22.17 6.74
C ALA A 203 6.08 -23.28 7.44
N ARG A 204 5.44 -22.95 8.55
CA ARG A 204 4.36 -23.77 9.10
C ARG A 204 3.22 -23.79 8.08
N LYS A 205 3.25 -24.78 7.20
CA LYS A 205 2.27 -25.04 6.14
C LYS A 205 0.81 -25.16 6.63
N SER A 206 0.56 -25.34 7.90
CA SER A 206 -0.73 -25.78 8.40
C SER A 206 -1.76 -24.68 8.74
N ARG A 207 -1.38 -23.40 8.84
CA ARG A 207 -2.33 -22.30 9.09
C ARG A 207 -2.58 -21.37 7.89
N TRP A 208 -1.63 -21.31 6.97
CA TRP A 208 -1.74 -20.48 5.77
C TRP A 208 -2.66 -21.08 4.69
N CYS A 209 -2.69 -22.41 4.56
CA CYS A 209 -3.54 -23.13 3.60
C CYS A 209 -5.04 -22.82 3.73
N ALA A 210 -5.54 -22.61 4.95
CA ALA A 210 -6.96 -22.31 5.17
C ALA A 210 -7.36 -20.88 4.76
N VAL A 211 -6.39 -19.95 4.71
CA VAL A 211 -6.61 -18.56 4.26
C VAL A 211 -6.50 -18.47 2.74
N GLU A 212 -5.51 -19.16 2.16
CA GLU A 212 -5.33 -19.27 0.71
C GLU A 212 -6.55 -19.90 0.03
N HIS A 213 -7.09 -20.98 0.57
CA HIS A 213 -8.29 -21.60 -0.01
C HIS A 213 -9.52 -20.70 0.01
N ARG A 214 -9.73 -19.86 1.02
CA ARG A 214 -10.89 -18.95 1.05
C ARG A 214 -10.74 -17.72 0.16
N VAL A 215 -9.54 -17.15 0.04
CA VAL A 215 -9.25 -16.04 -0.89
C VAL A 215 -9.20 -16.56 -2.32
N ILE A 216 -8.63 -17.75 -2.54
CA ILE A 216 -8.61 -18.46 -3.81
C ILE A 216 -10.02 -18.90 -4.20
N ASP A 217 -10.83 -19.38 -3.29
CA ASP A 217 -12.21 -19.83 -3.52
C ASP A 217 -13.17 -18.66 -3.78
N TRP A 218 -12.99 -17.52 -3.06
CA TRP A 218 -13.66 -16.27 -3.43
C TRP A 218 -13.24 -15.84 -4.82
N ALA A 219 -11.97 -15.91 -5.10
CA ALA A 219 -11.42 -15.59 -6.38
C ALA A 219 -11.90 -16.57 -7.46
N SER A 220 -12.09 -17.90 -7.27
CA SER A 220 -12.52 -18.86 -8.28
C SER A 220 -13.99 -18.74 -8.69
N ARG A 221 -14.88 -18.39 -7.78
CA ARG A 221 -16.33 -18.32 -8.02
C ARG A 221 -16.81 -17.07 -8.75
N SER A 222 -16.02 -16.00 -8.79
CA SER A 222 -16.40 -14.77 -9.51
C SER A 222 -16.08 -14.80 -11.02
N SER A 223 -15.35 -15.82 -11.52
CA SER A 223 -15.01 -15.91 -12.95
C SER A 223 -15.96 -16.78 -13.77
N SER A 224 -16.62 -17.75 -13.16
CA SER A 224 -17.57 -18.61 -13.90
C SER A 224 -18.83 -17.89 -14.41
N ARG A 225 -19.01 -16.60 -14.05
CA ARG A 225 -20.17 -15.80 -14.47
C ARG A 225 -19.92 -14.84 -15.63
N ARG A 226 -18.72 -14.80 -16.22
CA ARG A 226 -18.47 -13.96 -17.41
C ARG A 226 -18.48 -14.72 -18.72
N SER A 227 -18.59 -16.05 -18.69
CA SER A 227 -18.64 -16.90 -19.88
C SER A 227 -20.07 -17.33 -20.29
N SER A 228 -21.11 -16.78 -19.62
CA SER A 228 -22.52 -17.06 -19.98
C SER A 228 -23.33 -15.76 -20.11
N LYS A 229 -22.78 -14.81 -20.90
CA LYS A 229 -23.52 -13.74 -21.55
C LYS A 229 -22.85 -13.44 -22.89
#